data_17eeda5cd7b2707cc62fd9c98733d90f
#
_entry.id   17eeda5cd7b2707cc62fd9c98733d90f
#
_cell.length_a   1.000
_cell.length_b   1.000
_cell.length_c   1.000
_cell.angle_alpha   90.00
_cell.angle_beta   90.00
_cell.angle_gamma   90.00
#
_symmetry.space_group_name_H-M   'P 1'
#
loop_
_entity.id
_entity.type
_entity.pdbx_description
1 polymer ?
#
loop_
_entity_poly.entity_id
_entity_poly.type
_entity_poly.pdbx_seq_one_letter_code
_entity_poly.pdbx_strand_id
1 'polypeptide(L)'
;QHIGQVIGLVVADSVMQARRAARAVQLDITPLPAVLSVQAALQAESYVLPPVFVRRGDAAAGLAQAPHRLQGAFEVGGQEHFYLEGQIAYAIPQEQKQWSIHSSTQHPGEVQHWVAHALGIDNHAVRVECRRMGGGFGGKETQAGHLAVWAAVAAHKFGRPVKLRLDRDEDFMVTGKRH
;
A
#
# COMPACT_ATOMS: atom_id res chain seq x y z
N GLN A 1 2.40 6.64 -11.84
CA GLN A 1 3.41 5.60 -12.04
C GLN A 1 2.80 4.27 -12.48
N HIS A 2 1.64 3.90 -11.94
CA HIS A 2 0.94 2.66 -12.25
C HIS A 2 -0.57 2.83 -12.15
N ILE A 3 -1.33 1.91 -12.77
CA ILE A 3 -2.77 1.84 -12.62
C ILE A 3 -3.10 1.51 -11.14
N GLY A 4 -4.08 2.20 -10.56
CA GLY A 4 -4.42 2.09 -9.14
C GLY A 4 -3.61 2.99 -8.22
N GLN A 5 -2.63 3.74 -8.71
CA GLN A 5 -1.94 4.72 -7.89
C GLN A 5 -2.91 5.80 -7.40
N VAL A 6 -2.99 5.98 -6.09
CA VAL A 6 -3.81 7.03 -5.48
C VAL A 6 -3.16 8.39 -5.71
N ILE A 7 -3.90 9.32 -6.32
CA ILE A 7 -3.44 10.67 -6.64
C ILE A 7 -4.18 11.75 -5.86
N GLY A 8 -5.27 11.41 -5.20
CA GLY A 8 -6.05 12.35 -4.40
C GLY A 8 -7.11 11.65 -3.57
N LEU A 9 -7.69 12.39 -2.66
CA LEU A 9 -8.78 11.95 -1.79
C LEU A 9 -9.93 12.92 -1.88
N VAL A 10 -11.14 12.40 -1.93
CA VAL A 10 -12.37 13.18 -1.84
C VAL A 10 -13.07 12.84 -0.53
N VAL A 11 -13.36 13.86 0.26
CA VAL A 11 -14.05 13.72 1.55
C VAL A 11 -15.43 14.38 1.46
N ALA A 12 -16.45 13.69 1.93
CA ALA A 12 -17.82 14.19 1.99
C ALA A 12 -18.55 13.61 3.22
N ASP A 13 -19.76 14.09 3.51
CA ASP A 13 -20.55 13.63 4.66
C ASP A 13 -21.04 12.19 4.52
N SER A 14 -21.03 11.62 3.30
CA SER A 14 -21.31 10.22 3.07
C SER A 14 -20.42 9.61 1.99
N VAL A 15 -20.23 8.28 2.08
CA VAL A 15 -19.46 7.52 1.08
C VAL A 15 -20.04 7.69 -0.33
N MET A 16 -21.37 7.73 -0.46
CA MET A 16 -22.03 7.92 -1.77
C MET A 16 -21.73 9.28 -2.38
N GLN A 17 -21.74 10.33 -1.57
CA GLN A 17 -21.38 11.67 -2.02
C GLN A 17 -19.90 11.74 -2.40
N ALA A 18 -19.00 11.19 -1.57
CA ALA A 18 -17.57 11.15 -1.85
C ALA A 18 -17.29 10.42 -3.17
N ARG A 19 -17.89 9.26 -3.41
CA ARG A 19 -17.73 8.50 -4.65
C ARG A 19 -18.29 9.24 -5.87
N ARG A 20 -19.43 9.90 -5.73
CA ARG A 20 -20.00 10.71 -6.83
C ARG A 20 -19.07 11.87 -7.17
N ALA A 21 -18.57 12.56 -6.17
CA ALA A 21 -17.63 13.67 -6.35
C ALA A 21 -16.28 13.20 -6.94
N ALA A 22 -15.74 12.06 -6.48
CA ALA A 22 -14.52 11.48 -7.03
C ALA A 22 -14.63 11.16 -8.53
N ARG A 23 -15.79 10.65 -8.97
CA ARG A 23 -16.05 10.41 -10.41
C ARG A 23 -16.17 11.67 -11.25
N ALA A 24 -16.45 12.81 -10.63
CA ALA A 24 -16.55 14.11 -11.30
C ALA A 24 -15.20 14.83 -11.38
N VAL A 25 -14.15 14.34 -10.74
CA VAL A 25 -12.80 14.91 -10.80
C VAL A 25 -12.27 14.77 -12.23
N GLN A 26 -11.86 15.87 -12.82
CA GLN A 26 -11.18 15.88 -14.10
C GLN A 26 -9.67 15.78 -13.88
N LEU A 27 -9.03 14.90 -14.60
CA LEU A 27 -7.59 14.66 -14.53
C LEU A 27 -6.96 15.09 -15.86
N ASP A 28 -5.95 15.95 -15.77
CA ASP A 28 -5.07 16.26 -16.89
C ASP A 28 -3.80 15.41 -16.75
N ILE A 29 -3.66 14.42 -17.61
CA ILE A 29 -2.60 13.43 -17.55
C ILE A 29 -1.84 13.39 -18.87
N THR A 30 -0.54 13.60 -18.79
CA THR A 30 0.36 13.34 -19.94
C THR A 30 0.88 11.91 -19.83
N PRO A 31 0.49 10.99 -20.72
CA PRO A 31 0.96 9.62 -20.67
C PRO A 31 2.45 9.53 -21.02
N LEU A 32 3.18 8.69 -20.30
CA LEU A 32 4.55 8.30 -20.61
C LEU A 32 4.57 6.90 -21.24
N PRO A 33 5.66 6.52 -21.94
CA PRO A 33 5.82 5.15 -22.43
C PRO A 33 5.63 4.13 -21.30
N ALA A 34 4.75 3.17 -21.53
CA ALA A 34 4.42 2.16 -20.52
C ALA A 34 5.48 1.04 -20.49
N VAL A 35 5.93 0.66 -19.31
CA VAL A 35 6.81 -0.49 -19.07
C VAL A 35 5.99 -1.54 -18.33
N LEU A 36 5.56 -2.59 -19.04
CA LEU A 36 4.57 -3.55 -18.55
C LEU A 36 5.10 -4.98 -18.38
N SER A 37 6.38 -5.23 -18.65
CA SER A 37 7.01 -6.53 -18.44
C SER A 37 8.36 -6.40 -17.77
N VAL A 38 8.78 -7.47 -17.08
CA VAL A 38 10.11 -7.54 -16.46
C VAL A 38 11.22 -7.35 -17.51
N GLN A 39 11.07 -7.95 -18.69
CA GLN A 39 12.04 -7.84 -19.77
C GLN A 39 12.17 -6.41 -20.27
N ALA A 40 11.03 -5.72 -20.48
CA ALA A 40 11.05 -4.31 -20.87
C ALA A 40 11.66 -3.42 -19.78
N ALA A 41 11.39 -3.71 -18.51
CA ALA A 41 11.97 -2.97 -17.38
C ALA A 41 13.50 -3.15 -17.31
N LEU A 42 13.99 -4.36 -17.50
CA LEU A 42 15.43 -4.66 -17.54
C LEU A 42 16.12 -3.95 -18.72
N GLN A 43 15.52 -3.99 -19.91
CA GLN A 43 16.06 -3.33 -21.11
C GLN A 43 16.09 -1.79 -20.97
N ALA A 44 15.08 -1.22 -20.31
CA ALA A 44 14.97 0.21 -20.07
C ALA A 44 15.70 0.67 -18.79
N GLU A 45 16.34 -0.24 -18.06
CA GLU A 45 16.96 0.02 -16.74
C GLU A 45 15.98 0.72 -15.75
N SER A 46 14.69 0.42 -15.89
CA SER A 46 13.60 1.03 -15.10
C SER A 46 13.36 0.19 -13.85
N TYR A 47 14.05 0.54 -12.78
CA TYR A 47 13.95 -0.16 -11.49
C TYR A 47 13.13 0.65 -10.49
N VAL A 48 12.32 -0.05 -9.67
CA VAL A 48 11.57 0.57 -8.55
C VAL A 48 12.53 0.97 -7.43
N LEU A 49 13.54 0.15 -7.17
CA LEU A 49 14.63 0.38 -6.21
C LEU A 49 15.96 0.08 -6.89
N PRO A 50 17.06 0.66 -6.41
CA PRO A 50 18.38 0.29 -6.90
C PRO A 50 18.63 -1.21 -6.77
N PRO A 51 19.32 -1.85 -7.73
CA PRO A 51 19.65 -3.27 -7.64
C PRO A 51 20.50 -3.57 -6.40
N VAL A 52 20.14 -4.61 -5.67
CA VAL A 52 20.89 -5.10 -4.51
C VAL A 52 21.56 -6.42 -4.88
N PHE A 53 22.88 -6.49 -4.60
CA PHE A 53 23.67 -7.67 -4.89
C PHE A 53 24.11 -8.34 -3.58
N VAL A 54 23.73 -9.59 -3.38
CA VAL A 54 24.22 -10.45 -2.30
C VAL A 54 25.12 -11.51 -2.92
N ARG A 55 26.41 -11.50 -2.55
CA ARG A 55 27.39 -12.40 -3.12
C ARG A 55 28.21 -13.10 -2.04
N ARG A 56 28.45 -14.40 -2.22
CA ARG A 56 29.36 -15.20 -1.39
C ARG A 56 30.14 -16.14 -2.31
N GLY A 57 31.47 -16.03 -2.32
CA GLY A 57 32.35 -16.78 -3.23
C GLY A 57 32.21 -16.35 -4.69
N ASP A 58 32.59 -17.23 -5.60
CA ASP A 58 32.48 -17.06 -7.06
C ASP A 58 31.42 -18.02 -7.61
N ALA A 59 30.19 -17.50 -7.79
CA ALA A 59 29.09 -18.30 -8.32
C ALA A 59 29.30 -18.73 -9.77
N ALA A 60 29.96 -17.90 -10.59
CA ALA A 60 30.22 -18.21 -11.99
C ALA A 60 31.21 -19.39 -12.12
N ALA A 61 32.31 -19.35 -11.38
CA ALA A 61 33.26 -20.46 -11.32
C ALA A 61 32.65 -21.72 -10.74
N GLY A 62 31.83 -21.59 -9.67
CA GLY A 62 31.12 -22.73 -9.09
C GLY A 62 30.16 -23.42 -10.06
N LEU A 63 29.37 -22.64 -10.82
CA LEU A 63 28.49 -23.17 -11.87
C LEU A 63 29.28 -23.79 -13.03
N ALA A 64 30.39 -23.20 -13.44
CA ALA A 64 31.22 -23.72 -14.52
C ALA A 64 31.84 -25.10 -14.17
N GLN A 65 32.18 -25.29 -12.89
CA GLN A 65 32.83 -26.53 -12.39
C GLN A 65 31.81 -27.57 -11.90
N ALA A 66 30.51 -27.24 -11.81
CA ALA A 66 29.51 -28.14 -11.32
C ALA A 66 29.36 -29.38 -12.23
N PRO A 67 29.41 -30.61 -11.68
CA PRO A 67 29.29 -31.84 -12.48
C PRO A 67 27.89 -32.02 -13.06
N HIS A 68 26.88 -31.46 -12.42
CA HIS A 68 25.50 -31.47 -12.86
C HIS A 68 24.92 -30.07 -12.90
N ARG A 69 24.22 -29.75 -13.98
CA ARG A 69 23.56 -28.43 -14.15
C ARG A 69 22.13 -28.62 -14.61
N LEU A 70 21.25 -27.83 -14.05
CA LEU A 70 19.87 -27.68 -14.49
C LEU A 70 19.62 -26.18 -14.77
N GLN A 71 18.99 -25.90 -15.91
CA GLN A 71 18.58 -24.57 -16.29
C GLN A 71 17.13 -24.60 -16.76
N GLY A 72 16.35 -23.63 -16.34
CA GLY A 72 14.96 -23.50 -16.74
C GLY A 72 14.47 -22.08 -16.54
N ALA A 73 13.33 -21.77 -17.13
CA ALA A 73 12.57 -20.55 -16.91
C ALA A 73 11.28 -20.89 -16.16
N PHE A 74 10.90 -20.03 -15.26
CA PHE A 74 9.68 -20.17 -14.48
C PHE A 74 8.97 -18.81 -14.42
N GLU A 75 7.67 -18.80 -14.69
CA GLU A 75 6.84 -17.62 -14.64
C GLU A 75 5.61 -17.89 -13.76
N VAL A 76 5.33 -16.98 -12.85
CA VAL A 76 4.15 -17.03 -11.98
C VAL A 76 3.56 -15.63 -11.82
N GLY A 77 2.25 -15.51 -11.97
CA GLY A 77 1.53 -14.27 -11.75
C GLY A 77 1.33 -13.98 -10.26
N GLY A 78 1.22 -12.71 -9.92
CA GLY A 78 0.84 -12.28 -8.58
C GLY A 78 -0.54 -12.79 -8.21
N GLN A 79 -0.74 -13.15 -6.94
CA GLN A 79 -2.02 -13.66 -6.42
C GLN A 79 -2.64 -12.69 -5.43
N GLU A 80 -3.96 -12.61 -5.46
CA GLU A 80 -4.72 -11.84 -4.48
C GLU A 80 -4.78 -12.58 -3.15
N HIS A 81 -4.59 -11.87 -2.03
CA HIS A 81 -4.77 -12.42 -0.67
C HIS A 81 -6.24 -12.79 -0.42
N PHE A 82 -7.13 -12.03 -1.00
CA PHE A 82 -8.58 -12.23 -0.99
C PHE A 82 -9.16 -12.40 0.42
N TYR A 83 -8.69 -11.60 1.37
CA TYR A 83 -9.30 -11.50 2.69
C TYR A 83 -10.76 -11.05 2.56
N LEU A 84 -11.65 -11.60 3.38
CA LEU A 84 -13.09 -11.32 3.29
C LEU A 84 -13.42 -9.86 3.64
N GLU A 85 -12.82 -9.34 4.72
CA GLU A 85 -12.91 -7.93 5.09
C GLU A 85 -11.89 -7.12 4.30
N GLY A 86 -12.34 -6.21 3.43
CA GLY A 86 -11.48 -5.29 2.68
C GLY A 86 -10.71 -4.32 3.57
N GLN A 87 -9.83 -3.54 2.97
CA GLN A 87 -9.02 -2.52 3.65
C GLN A 87 -9.90 -1.40 4.20
N ILE A 88 -9.71 -1.05 5.47
CA ILE A 88 -10.50 -0.03 6.16
C ILE A 88 -9.67 0.66 7.24
N ALA A 89 -9.84 1.97 7.36
CA ALA A 89 -9.31 2.78 8.44
C ALA A 89 -10.30 3.87 8.87
N TYR A 90 -10.28 4.22 10.15
CA TYR A 90 -11.05 5.31 10.72
C TYR A 90 -10.15 6.14 11.63
N ALA A 91 -9.91 7.39 11.27
CA ALA A 91 -9.05 8.32 11.98
C ALA A 91 -9.90 9.36 12.72
N ILE A 92 -9.63 9.51 14.01
CA ILE A 92 -10.34 10.42 14.92
C ILE A 92 -9.34 11.35 15.58
N PRO A 93 -9.35 12.67 15.28
CA PRO A 93 -8.57 13.63 16.04
C PRO A 93 -9.10 13.71 17.48
N GLN A 94 -8.19 13.78 18.43
CA GLN A 94 -8.46 13.89 19.86
C GLN A 94 -7.93 15.23 20.40
N GLU A 95 -8.21 15.52 21.66
CA GLU A 95 -7.63 16.66 22.37
C GLU A 95 -6.10 16.55 22.43
N GLN A 96 -5.43 17.66 22.69
CA GLN A 96 -3.97 17.75 22.86
C GLN A 96 -3.15 17.14 21.68
N LYS A 97 -3.66 17.27 20.45
CA LYS A 97 -3.04 16.73 19.22
C LYS A 97 -2.86 15.20 19.23
N GLN A 98 -3.65 14.50 20.03
CA GLN A 98 -3.66 13.04 20.03
C GLN A 98 -4.58 12.49 18.94
N TRP A 99 -4.38 11.21 18.59
CA TRP A 99 -5.10 10.54 17.53
C TRP A 99 -5.53 9.14 17.93
N SER A 100 -6.76 8.79 17.60
CA SER A 100 -7.26 7.42 17.67
C SER A 100 -7.49 6.88 16.26
N ILE A 101 -6.80 5.81 15.90
CA ILE A 101 -6.88 5.17 14.59
C ILE A 101 -7.43 3.77 14.77
N HIS A 102 -8.58 3.50 14.18
CA HIS A 102 -9.08 2.14 14.04
C HIS A 102 -8.70 1.64 12.64
N SER A 103 -7.96 0.55 12.57
CA SER A 103 -7.47 -0.01 11.30
C SER A 103 -7.56 -1.52 11.30
N SER A 104 -8.03 -2.09 10.21
CA SER A 104 -7.91 -3.53 9.98
C SER A 104 -6.48 -3.81 9.50
N THR A 105 -5.61 -4.18 10.42
CA THR A 105 -4.16 -4.33 10.18
C THR A 105 -3.57 -5.51 10.95
N GLN A 106 -2.60 -6.18 10.34
CA GLN A 106 -1.76 -7.19 11.00
C GLN A 106 -0.61 -6.54 11.80
N HIS A 107 -0.33 -5.24 11.59
CA HIS A 107 0.82 -4.57 12.19
C HIS A 107 0.44 -3.17 12.75
N PRO A 108 -0.27 -3.11 13.90
CA PRO A 108 -0.70 -1.83 14.49
C PRO A 108 0.45 -0.86 14.79
N GLY A 109 1.61 -1.38 15.20
CA GLY A 109 2.79 -0.55 15.50
C GLY A 109 3.35 0.17 14.27
N GLU A 110 3.34 -0.46 13.10
CA GLU A 110 3.76 0.18 11.86
C GLU A 110 2.75 1.26 11.42
N VAL A 111 1.46 0.97 11.52
CA VAL A 111 0.40 1.97 11.27
C VAL A 111 0.56 3.19 12.17
N GLN A 112 0.87 2.99 13.46
CA GLN A 112 1.15 4.07 14.41
C GLN A 112 2.32 4.93 13.92
N HIS A 113 3.42 4.30 13.57
CA HIS A 113 4.63 4.99 13.10
C HIS A 113 4.37 5.79 11.82
N TRP A 114 3.68 5.23 10.85
CA TRP A 114 3.40 5.90 9.59
C TRP A 114 2.45 7.08 9.74
N VAL A 115 1.41 6.92 10.57
CA VAL A 115 0.48 8.05 10.86
C VAL A 115 1.20 9.16 11.59
N ALA A 116 1.99 8.84 12.62
CA ALA A 116 2.74 9.82 13.37
C ALA A 116 3.72 10.59 12.46
N HIS A 117 4.48 9.86 11.63
CA HIS A 117 5.40 10.45 10.66
C HIS A 117 4.68 11.38 9.66
N ALA A 118 3.56 10.93 9.09
CA ALA A 118 2.80 11.71 8.11
C ALA A 118 2.19 12.99 8.69
N LEU A 119 1.82 12.97 9.98
CA LEU A 119 1.29 14.14 10.68
C LEU A 119 2.35 15.01 11.34
N GLY A 120 3.62 14.60 11.33
CA GLY A 120 4.73 15.32 11.98
C GLY A 120 4.59 15.37 13.51
N ILE A 121 4.11 14.29 14.14
CA ILE A 121 3.91 14.17 15.59
C ILE A 121 4.63 12.94 16.14
N ASP A 122 4.75 12.87 17.46
CA ASP A 122 5.38 11.72 18.13
C ASP A 122 4.50 10.46 18.09
N ASN A 123 5.12 9.29 18.04
CA ASN A 123 4.42 8.00 18.00
C ASN A 123 3.43 7.82 19.16
N HIS A 124 3.78 8.29 20.37
CA HIS A 124 2.93 8.16 21.55
C HIS A 124 1.63 8.98 21.46
N ALA A 125 1.57 9.97 20.55
CA ALA A 125 0.35 10.73 20.31
C ALA A 125 -0.67 9.98 19.42
N VAL A 126 -0.29 8.83 18.86
CA VAL A 126 -1.15 8.02 17.99
C VAL A 126 -1.46 6.69 18.67
N ARG A 127 -2.73 6.44 18.94
CA ARG A 127 -3.23 5.13 19.40
C ARG A 127 -3.85 4.39 18.21
N VAL A 128 -3.36 3.20 17.93
CA VAL A 128 -3.92 2.32 16.89
C VAL A 128 -4.64 1.14 17.52
N GLU A 129 -5.84 0.87 17.08
CA GLU A 129 -6.67 -0.21 17.57
C GLU A 129 -7.17 -1.10 16.41
N CYS A 130 -6.92 -2.41 16.53
CA CYS A 130 -7.47 -3.46 15.69
C CYS A 130 -8.11 -4.53 16.60
N ARG A 131 -9.40 -4.39 16.89
CA ARG A 131 -10.09 -5.34 17.80
C ARG A 131 -10.30 -6.70 17.15
N ARG A 132 -10.68 -6.69 15.88
CA ARG A 132 -10.94 -7.87 15.07
C ARG A 132 -10.54 -7.60 13.64
N MET A 133 -10.11 -8.63 12.95
CA MET A 133 -9.72 -8.54 11.55
C MET A 133 -10.32 -9.72 10.80
N GLY A 134 -11.00 -9.43 9.71
CA GLY A 134 -11.67 -10.43 8.86
C GLY A 134 -10.74 -11.02 7.80
N GLY A 135 -9.55 -11.47 8.22
CA GLY A 135 -8.49 -11.99 7.36
C GLY A 135 -7.46 -10.95 6.98
N GLY A 136 -6.25 -11.40 6.72
CA GLY A 136 -5.13 -10.56 6.28
C GLY A 136 -4.19 -11.33 5.38
N PHE A 137 -3.73 -12.53 5.81
CA PHE A 137 -2.91 -13.45 5.01
C PHE A 137 -1.64 -12.81 4.43
N GLY A 138 -1.08 -11.80 5.13
CA GLY A 138 0.02 -10.97 4.66
C GLY A 138 -0.40 -9.70 3.91
N GLY A 139 -1.65 -9.58 3.49
CA GLY A 139 -2.16 -8.43 2.72
C GLY A 139 -2.48 -7.19 3.56
N LYS A 140 -2.44 -7.29 4.88
CA LYS A 140 -2.70 -6.18 5.81
C LYS A 140 -1.52 -5.88 6.74
N GLU A 141 -0.32 -6.30 6.38
CA GLU A 141 0.89 -5.95 7.10
C GLU A 141 1.25 -4.47 6.85
N THR A 142 1.58 -4.12 5.62
CA THR A 142 1.97 -2.75 5.24
C THR A 142 0.85 -1.98 4.54
N GLN A 143 0.03 -2.64 3.73
CA GLN A 143 -1.01 -2.00 2.90
C GLN A 143 -2.05 -1.21 3.72
N ALA A 144 -2.39 -1.70 4.91
CA ALA A 144 -3.31 -1.03 5.82
C ALA A 144 -2.80 0.35 6.28
N GLY A 145 -1.49 0.53 6.35
CA GLY A 145 -0.86 1.80 6.74
C GLY A 145 -1.19 2.93 5.78
N HIS A 146 -1.26 2.67 4.49
CA HIS A 146 -1.63 3.68 3.49
C HIS A 146 -3.02 4.26 3.78
N LEU A 147 -4.02 3.41 4.01
CA LEU A 147 -5.38 3.88 4.30
C LEU A 147 -5.47 4.67 5.59
N ALA A 148 -4.76 4.20 6.62
CA ALA A 148 -4.70 4.88 7.90
C ALA A 148 -4.08 6.28 7.76
N VAL A 149 -2.99 6.41 7.01
CA VAL A 149 -2.35 7.70 6.72
C VAL A 149 -3.29 8.62 5.93
N TRP A 150 -3.92 8.13 4.86
CA TRP A 150 -4.85 8.95 4.08
C TRP A 150 -6.03 9.43 4.90
N ALA A 151 -6.62 8.56 5.72
CA ALA A 151 -7.70 8.93 6.63
C ALA A 151 -7.25 9.96 7.68
N ALA A 152 -6.05 9.79 8.24
CA ALA A 152 -5.50 10.69 9.26
C ALA A 152 -5.18 12.08 8.68
N VAL A 153 -4.54 12.14 7.50
CA VAL A 153 -4.23 13.40 6.81
C VAL A 153 -5.53 14.15 6.46
N ALA A 154 -6.55 13.45 5.96
CA ALA A 154 -7.84 14.04 5.68
C ALA A 154 -8.52 14.55 6.97
N ALA A 155 -8.51 13.74 8.04
CA ALA A 155 -9.07 14.12 9.33
C ALA A 155 -8.35 15.33 9.94
N HIS A 156 -7.03 15.39 9.79
CA HIS A 156 -6.22 16.54 10.21
C HIS A 156 -6.63 17.83 9.47
N LYS A 157 -6.73 17.72 8.13
CA LYS A 157 -7.08 18.86 7.27
C LYS A 157 -8.45 19.45 7.59
N PHE A 158 -9.43 18.60 7.90
CA PHE A 158 -10.81 19.05 8.11
C PHE A 158 -11.21 19.17 9.60
N GLY A 159 -10.33 18.80 10.54
CA GLY A 159 -10.63 18.81 11.97
C GLY A 159 -11.78 17.88 12.38
N ARG A 160 -12.07 16.84 11.62
CA ARG A 160 -13.22 15.93 11.79
C ARG A 160 -12.78 14.46 11.62
N PRO A 161 -13.48 13.52 12.28
CA PRO A 161 -13.23 12.09 12.04
C PRO A 161 -13.48 11.73 10.57
N VAL A 162 -12.56 10.92 10.00
CA VAL A 162 -12.64 10.45 8.62
C VAL A 162 -12.52 8.93 8.58
N LYS A 163 -13.49 8.28 7.93
CA LYS A 163 -13.49 6.86 7.64
C LYS A 163 -13.23 6.63 6.16
N LEU A 164 -12.25 5.79 5.86
CA LEU A 164 -11.90 5.37 4.51
C LEU A 164 -12.05 3.85 4.41
N ARG A 165 -12.80 3.40 3.44
CA ARG A 165 -12.96 1.97 3.12
C ARG A 165 -12.90 1.80 1.61
N LEU A 166 -12.01 0.93 1.15
CA LEU A 166 -12.00 0.48 -0.23
C LEU A 166 -13.14 -0.49 -0.48
N ASP A 167 -13.77 -0.43 -1.64
CA ASP A 167 -14.57 -1.56 -2.11
C ASP A 167 -13.65 -2.67 -2.66
N ARG A 168 -14.22 -3.77 -3.09
CA ARG A 168 -13.42 -4.92 -3.52
C ARG A 168 -12.60 -4.62 -4.78
N ASP A 169 -13.16 -3.88 -5.71
CA ASP A 169 -12.47 -3.55 -6.97
C ASP A 169 -11.32 -2.55 -6.70
N GLU A 170 -11.57 -1.56 -5.85
CA GLU A 170 -10.54 -0.61 -5.41
C GLU A 170 -9.42 -1.33 -4.64
N ASP A 171 -9.76 -2.25 -3.75
CA ASP A 171 -8.80 -3.03 -2.97
C ASP A 171 -7.90 -3.86 -3.90
N PHE A 172 -8.46 -4.53 -4.89
CA PHE A 172 -7.72 -5.29 -5.90
C PHE A 172 -6.77 -4.43 -6.74
N MET A 173 -7.11 -3.18 -6.98
CA MET A 173 -6.29 -2.27 -7.79
C MET A 173 -5.23 -1.53 -6.99
N VAL A 174 -5.52 -1.15 -5.75
CA VAL A 174 -4.68 -0.26 -4.94
C VAL A 174 -3.65 -1.03 -4.13
N THR A 175 -4.00 -2.25 -3.68
CA THR A 175 -3.14 -3.03 -2.78
C THR A 175 -2.17 -3.94 -3.54
N GLY A 176 -1.04 -4.25 -2.92
CA GLY A 176 -0.07 -5.20 -3.45
C GLY A 176 -0.61 -6.63 -3.52
N LYS A 177 0.03 -7.45 -4.34
CA LYS A 177 -0.29 -8.86 -4.52
C LYS A 177 0.77 -9.72 -3.85
N ARG A 178 0.37 -10.90 -3.44
CA ARG A 178 1.31 -11.92 -3.01
C ARG A 178 1.89 -12.66 -4.23
N HIS A 179 3.16 -13.03 -4.15
CA HIS A 179 3.88 -13.85 -5.16
C HIS A 179 3.97 -15.31 -4.74
#